data_ce6d2caada97bee4af00e006f9e78a22
#
_entry.id   ce6d2caada97bee4af00e006f9e78a22
#
_cell.length_a   1.000
_cell.length_b   1.000
_cell.length_c   1.000
_cell.angle_alpha   90.00
_cell.angle_beta   90.00
_cell.angle_gamma   90.00
#
_symmetry.space_group_name_H-M   'P 1'
#
loop_
_entity.id
_entity.type
_entity.pdbx_description
1 polymer ?
#
loop_
_entity_poly.entity_id
_entity_poly.type
_entity_poly.pdbx_seq_one_letter_code
_entity_poly.pdbx_strand_id
1 'polypeptide(L)'
;MLVVSSVDLYPGSQEERLPGFTPQFPHLVSCSILDRYPQHTVPWHWHRSVELFYIKSGALIYYTPGGQRLFRAGSGGLVNSNVLHRTRAVETGAESIQYVHLFEPELVTGVSGGVIEQRYVAPLLKARGLELIGLSPEDPVQAETLALLRESYALDETDFGYELELQAVLCRIWAGLARQVQAQLGQTPPAVETASEKIKPMMLYIHAHLAEKLSVEQLAAAVFCSEREYYRTFRACLHTTPGEYIRNVRLQTACKLLRETELAVTEVARRCGLGSSSYFGAQFRQEFGCTPTEYRLKWQNSDIGWQENDSGIPAARGTIMA
;
A
#
# COMPACT_ATOMS: atom_id res chain seq x y z
N MET A 1 -4.97 -12.42 12.15
CA MET A 1 -4.91 -11.58 10.91
C MET A 1 -5.70 -10.29 11.11
N LEU A 2 -5.12 -9.11 10.86
CA LEU A 2 -5.73 -7.79 11.04
C LEU A 2 -6.59 -7.41 9.83
N VAL A 3 -7.86 -7.02 10.05
CA VAL A 3 -8.69 -6.44 8.96
C VAL A 3 -8.43 -4.94 8.91
N VAL A 4 -7.99 -4.45 7.74
CA VAL A 4 -7.63 -3.04 7.53
C VAL A 4 -8.53 -2.38 6.49
N SER A 5 -8.86 -1.12 6.71
CA SER A 5 -9.67 -0.28 5.81
C SER A 5 -9.04 1.09 5.54
N SER A 6 -7.81 1.29 6.01
CA SER A 6 -7.02 2.50 5.78
C SER A 6 -5.53 2.19 5.94
N VAL A 7 -4.69 2.99 5.29
CA VAL A 7 -3.24 2.99 5.48
C VAL A 7 -2.91 4.04 6.54
N ASP A 8 -2.13 3.66 7.56
CA ASP A 8 -1.62 4.61 8.54
C ASP A 8 -0.26 5.13 8.09
N LEU A 9 -0.16 6.44 7.91
CA LEU A 9 1.02 7.08 7.36
C LEU A 9 1.73 7.92 8.42
N TYR A 10 3.06 8.00 8.35
CA TYR A 10 3.80 8.98 9.15
C TYR A 10 3.37 10.41 8.78
N PRO A 11 3.25 11.31 9.77
CA PRO A 11 2.87 12.71 9.53
C PRO A 11 3.77 13.38 8.49
N GLY A 12 3.16 13.99 7.46
CA GLY A 12 3.90 14.66 6.39
C GLY A 12 4.62 13.72 5.42
N SER A 13 4.33 12.43 5.45
CA SER A 13 4.94 11.40 4.60
C SER A 13 3.89 10.51 3.94
N GLN A 14 4.31 9.75 2.94
CA GLN A 14 3.61 8.59 2.38
C GLN A 14 4.25 7.27 2.82
N GLU A 15 5.18 7.32 3.75
CA GLU A 15 5.72 6.11 4.39
C GLU A 15 4.66 5.54 5.34
N GLU A 16 4.31 4.28 5.13
CA GLU A 16 3.34 3.58 5.96
C GLU A 16 3.95 3.26 7.33
N ARG A 17 3.17 3.53 8.36
CA ARG A 17 3.46 3.10 9.71
C ARG A 17 2.76 1.76 9.96
N LEU A 18 3.52 0.74 10.30
CA LEU A 18 3.02 -0.61 10.52
C LEU A 18 2.83 -0.85 12.05
N PRO A 19 1.64 -0.61 12.59
CA PRO A 19 1.38 -0.89 14.00
C PRO A 19 1.39 -2.41 14.21
N GLY A 20 2.07 -2.86 15.27
CA GLY A 20 2.20 -4.28 15.58
C GLY A 20 3.50 -4.94 15.10
N PHE A 21 4.31 -4.25 14.30
CA PHE A 21 5.68 -4.68 14.04
C PHE A 21 6.48 -4.68 15.34
N THR A 22 7.05 -5.82 15.69
CA THR A 22 7.95 -5.93 16.84
C THR A 22 9.37 -6.24 16.34
N PRO A 23 10.41 -5.69 17.00
CA PRO A 23 11.79 -6.00 16.62
C PRO A 23 12.13 -7.49 16.73
N GLN A 24 11.42 -8.22 17.60
CA GLN A 24 11.63 -9.65 17.85
C GLN A 24 11.07 -10.51 16.72
N PHE A 25 9.95 -10.08 16.12
CA PHE A 25 9.33 -10.74 14.98
C PHE A 25 8.69 -9.69 14.07
N PRO A 26 9.46 -9.08 13.16
CA PRO A 26 9.02 -7.95 12.33
C PRO A 26 8.14 -8.44 11.16
N HIS A 27 6.92 -8.83 11.50
CA HIS A 27 5.91 -9.35 10.59
C HIS A 27 4.51 -8.85 10.96
N LEU A 28 3.71 -8.62 9.96
CA LEU A 28 2.30 -8.29 10.07
C LEU A 28 1.53 -9.02 8.97
N VAL A 29 0.39 -9.61 9.31
CA VAL A 29 -0.55 -10.16 8.34
C VAL A 29 -1.86 -9.39 8.38
N SER A 30 -2.34 -8.96 7.22
CA SER A 30 -3.58 -8.19 7.10
C SER A 30 -4.49 -8.70 5.99
N CYS A 31 -5.78 -8.38 6.17
CA CYS A 31 -6.83 -8.55 5.17
C CYS A 31 -7.38 -7.18 4.80
N SER A 32 -7.26 -6.80 3.54
CA SER A 32 -7.83 -5.56 3.00
C SER A 32 -9.03 -5.87 2.14
N ILE A 33 -10.16 -5.24 2.47
CA ILE A 33 -11.39 -5.27 1.67
C ILE A 33 -11.46 -3.92 0.96
N LEU A 34 -11.05 -3.89 -0.32
CA LEU A 34 -10.85 -2.63 -1.04
C LEU A 34 -12.14 -1.86 -1.27
N ASP A 35 -13.28 -2.55 -1.30
CA ASP A 35 -14.59 -1.90 -1.41
C ASP A 35 -14.93 -0.98 -0.22
N ARG A 36 -14.21 -1.15 0.90
CA ARG A 36 -14.33 -0.30 2.10
C ARG A 36 -13.39 0.91 2.08
N TYR A 37 -12.44 0.97 1.16
CA TYR A 37 -11.57 2.13 1.00
C TYR A 37 -12.26 3.23 0.18
N PRO A 38 -11.96 4.52 0.44
CA PRO A 38 -12.42 5.61 -0.41
C PRO A 38 -12.05 5.37 -1.87
N GLN A 39 -13.04 5.47 -2.77
CA GLN A 39 -12.86 5.19 -4.21
C GLN A 39 -12.30 3.79 -4.51
N HIS A 40 -12.54 2.83 -3.61
CA HIS A 40 -12.03 1.44 -3.72
C HIS A 40 -10.51 1.39 -3.96
N THR A 41 -9.78 2.30 -3.32
CA THR A 41 -8.35 2.52 -3.60
C THR A 41 -7.54 2.62 -2.31
N VAL A 42 -6.49 1.80 -2.20
CA VAL A 42 -5.39 2.03 -1.25
C VAL A 42 -4.51 3.14 -1.84
N PRO A 43 -4.28 4.26 -1.13
CA PRO A 43 -3.55 5.40 -1.67
C PRO A 43 -2.09 5.08 -1.97
N TRP A 44 -1.39 5.95 -2.69
CA TRP A 44 0.04 5.87 -2.88
C TRP A 44 0.78 5.91 -1.54
N HIS A 45 1.57 4.86 -1.27
CA HIS A 45 2.39 4.73 -0.08
C HIS A 45 3.63 3.88 -0.36
N TRP A 46 4.56 3.82 0.57
CA TRP A 46 5.68 2.89 0.60
C TRP A 46 6.00 2.49 2.04
N HIS A 47 6.69 1.40 2.20
CA HIS A 47 7.22 0.90 3.46
C HIS A 47 8.59 0.23 3.23
N ARG A 48 9.38 0.08 4.29
CA ARG A 48 10.70 -0.59 4.23
C ARG A 48 10.57 -2.08 4.08
N SER A 49 9.54 -2.64 4.66
CA SER A 49 9.20 -4.06 4.57
C SER A 49 8.96 -4.47 3.12
N VAL A 50 9.06 -5.74 2.83
CA VAL A 50 8.50 -6.33 1.62
C VAL A 50 7.03 -6.64 1.83
N GLU A 51 6.24 -6.56 0.76
CA GLU A 51 4.83 -6.91 0.77
C GLU A 51 4.60 -8.15 -0.10
N LEU A 52 4.19 -9.27 0.51
CA LEU A 52 3.64 -10.42 -0.19
C LEU A 52 2.13 -10.34 -0.16
N PHE A 53 1.48 -10.37 -1.32
CA PHE A 53 0.03 -10.28 -1.42
C PHE A 53 -0.59 -11.44 -2.19
N TYR A 54 -1.82 -11.77 -1.83
CA TYR A 54 -2.66 -12.76 -2.49
C TYR A 54 -4.07 -12.22 -2.69
N ILE A 55 -4.61 -12.32 -3.88
CA ILE A 55 -5.98 -11.90 -4.20
C ILE A 55 -6.94 -13.05 -3.90
N LYS A 56 -7.71 -12.92 -2.82
CA LYS A 56 -8.69 -13.93 -2.41
C LYS A 56 -9.93 -13.90 -3.29
N SER A 57 -10.45 -12.71 -3.59
CA SER A 57 -11.63 -12.52 -4.45
C SER A 57 -11.55 -11.19 -5.21
N GLY A 58 -12.36 -11.05 -6.26
CA GLY A 58 -12.40 -9.88 -7.11
C GLY A 58 -11.15 -9.72 -7.99
N ALA A 59 -10.79 -8.48 -8.29
CA ALA A 59 -9.61 -8.16 -9.05
C ALA A 59 -9.04 -6.80 -8.65
N LEU A 60 -7.72 -6.68 -8.61
CA LEU A 60 -6.99 -5.47 -8.22
C LEU A 60 -5.99 -5.06 -9.28
N ILE A 61 -5.83 -3.77 -9.49
CA ILE A 61 -4.70 -3.23 -10.22
C ILE A 61 -3.69 -2.67 -9.22
N TYR A 62 -2.48 -3.20 -9.25
CA TYR A 62 -1.32 -2.63 -8.58
C TYR A 62 -0.62 -1.64 -9.51
N TYR A 63 -0.33 -0.46 -8.99
CA TYR A 63 0.39 0.60 -9.68
C TYR A 63 1.72 0.83 -8.96
N THR A 64 2.79 0.92 -9.74
CA THR A 64 4.11 1.39 -9.31
C THR A 64 4.60 2.46 -10.29
N PRO A 65 5.65 3.23 -9.98
CA PRO A 65 6.25 4.14 -10.94
C PRO A 65 6.72 3.47 -12.23
N GLY A 66 7.05 2.18 -12.17
CA GLY A 66 7.45 1.37 -13.34
C GLY A 66 6.28 0.88 -14.20
N GLY A 67 5.03 1.02 -13.75
CA GLY A 67 3.86 0.61 -14.51
C GLY A 67 2.69 0.12 -13.66
N GLN A 68 1.81 -0.63 -14.31
CA GLN A 68 0.64 -1.21 -13.63
C GLN A 68 0.43 -2.67 -14.03
N ARG A 69 -0.15 -3.45 -13.12
CA ARG A 69 -0.47 -4.85 -13.38
C ARG A 69 -1.81 -5.24 -12.74
N LEU A 70 -2.63 -5.95 -13.52
CA LEU A 70 -3.89 -6.52 -13.07
C LEU A 70 -3.64 -7.89 -12.41
N PHE A 71 -4.23 -8.06 -11.22
CA PHE A 71 -4.26 -9.33 -10.48
C PHE A 71 -5.70 -9.75 -10.25
N ARG A 72 -6.02 -10.99 -10.55
CA ARG A 72 -7.35 -11.59 -10.34
C ARG A 72 -7.31 -12.53 -9.14
N ALA A 73 -8.49 -12.93 -8.67
CA ALA A 73 -8.60 -13.97 -7.64
C ALA A 73 -7.73 -15.19 -7.98
N GLY A 74 -7.00 -15.69 -6.99
CA GLY A 74 -6.03 -16.80 -7.14
C GLY A 74 -4.61 -16.36 -7.51
N SER A 75 -4.41 -15.13 -7.97
CA SER A 75 -3.08 -14.57 -8.23
C SER A 75 -2.50 -13.83 -7.02
N GLY A 76 -1.24 -13.46 -7.09
CA GLY A 76 -0.56 -12.71 -6.03
C GLY A 76 0.79 -12.19 -6.49
N GLY A 77 1.63 -11.81 -5.54
CA GLY A 77 2.96 -11.30 -5.87
C GLY A 77 3.72 -10.70 -4.71
N LEU A 78 4.81 -10.03 -5.06
CA LEU A 78 5.66 -9.27 -4.14
C LEU A 78 5.78 -7.83 -4.63
N VAL A 79 5.52 -6.87 -3.75
CA VAL A 79 6.01 -5.48 -3.87
C VAL A 79 7.34 -5.41 -3.13
N ASN A 80 8.37 -4.93 -3.82
CA ASN A 80 9.72 -4.87 -3.25
C ASN A 80 9.82 -3.78 -2.17
N SER A 81 10.83 -3.89 -1.31
CA SER A 81 11.12 -2.92 -0.26
C SER A 81 11.27 -1.51 -0.83
N ASN A 82 10.73 -0.52 -0.12
CA ASN A 82 10.78 0.89 -0.48
C ASN A 82 10.16 1.26 -1.84
N VAL A 83 9.35 0.41 -2.43
CA VAL A 83 8.65 0.72 -3.68
C VAL A 83 7.39 1.52 -3.40
N LEU A 84 7.27 2.66 -4.08
CA LEU A 84 6.05 3.44 -4.08
C LEU A 84 4.97 2.68 -4.86
N HIS A 85 3.83 2.40 -4.22
CA HIS A 85 2.74 1.67 -4.86
C HIS A 85 1.37 2.11 -4.36
N ARG A 86 0.35 1.77 -5.12
CA ARG A 86 -1.06 1.86 -4.74
C ARG A 86 -1.83 0.70 -5.37
N THR A 87 -2.97 0.34 -4.77
CA THR A 87 -3.88 -0.65 -5.33
C THR A 87 -5.26 -0.07 -5.53
N ARG A 88 -5.96 -0.53 -6.57
CA ARG A 88 -7.35 -0.16 -6.84
C ARG A 88 -8.15 -1.39 -7.23
N ALA A 89 -9.33 -1.53 -6.64
CA ALA A 89 -10.29 -2.56 -7.04
C ALA A 89 -10.79 -2.31 -8.46
N VAL A 90 -10.98 -3.41 -9.20
CA VAL A 90 -11.68 -3.43 -10.48
C VAL A 90 -13.07 -4.00 -10.23
N GLU A 91 -14.09 -3.31 -10.72
CA GLU A 91 -15.46 -3.78 -10.59
C GLU A 91 -15.64 -5.12 -11.35
N THR A 92 -15.93 -6.18 -10.60
CA THR A 92 -16.10 -7.55 -11.13
C THR A 92 -17.42 -8.18 -10.71
N GLY A 93 -18.25 -7.46 -9.95
CA GLY A 93 -19.45 -7.99 -9.31
C GLY A 93 -19.18 -8.80 -8.03
N ALA A 94 -17.91 -8.99 -7.65
CA ALA A 94 -17.50 -9.63 -6.40
C ALA A 94 -16.68 -8.66 -5.57
N GLU A 95 -16.79 -8.75 -4.24
CA GLU A 95 -15.99 -7.97 -3.29
C GLU A 95 -14.49 -8.24 -3.50
N SER A 96 -13.70 -7.17 -3.56
CA SER A 96 -12.25 -7.25 -3.82
C SER A 96 -11.50 -7.38 -2.51
N ILE A 97 -11.01 -8.58 -2.24
CA ILE A 97 -10.30 -8.95 -1.00
C ILE A 97 -8.88 -9.37 -1.32
N GLN A 98 -7.93 -8.78 -0.63
CA GLN A 98 -6.53 -9.20 -0.62
C GLN A 98 -6.05 -9.56 0.77
N TYR A 99 -5.16 -10.55 0.84
CA TYR A 99 -4.36 -10.86 2.00
C TYR A 99 -2.94 -10.38 1.77
N VAL A 100 -2.31 -9.84 2.81
CA VAL A 100 -0.98 -9.24 2.73
C VAL A 100 -0.14 -9.69 3.92
N HIS A 101 1.08 -10.19 3.65
CA HIS A 101 2.17 -10.25 4.61
C HIS A 101 3.09 -9.06 4.39
N LEU A 102 3.30 -8.28 5.42
CA LEU A 102 4.35 -7.27 5.51
C LEU A 102 5.42 -7.78 6.45
N PHE A 103 6.67 -7.83 6.03
CA PHE A 103 7.76 -8.28 6.89
C PHE A 103 9.10 -7.67 6.51
N GLU A 104 9.98 -7.53 7.51
CA GLU A 104 11.35 -7.13 7.24
C GLU A 104 12.12 -8.32 6.63
N PRO A 105 12.95 -8.08 5.60
CA PRO A 105 13.70 -9.14 4.91
C PRO A 105 14.57 -10.00 5.82
N GLU A 106 14.91 -9.51 7.00
CA GLU A 106 15.66 -10.20 8.04
C GLU A 106 15.00 -11.50 8.47
N LEU A 107 13.69 -11.62 8.37
CA LEU A 107 12.97 -12.88 8.66
C LEU A 107 13.41 -14.03 7.75
N VAL A 108 13.87 -13.75 6.54
CA VAL A 108 14.30 -14.77 5.56
C VAL A 108 15.82 -14.78 5.35
N THR A 109 16.57 -13.77 5.80
CA THR A 109 18.04 -13.73 5.60
C THR A 109 18.81 -14.63 6.54
N GLY A 110 18.31 -14.82 7.75
CA GLY A 110 19.06 -15.48 8.83
C GLY A 110 20.21 -14.59 9.33
N VAL A 111 21.42 -15.14 9.34
CA VAL A 111 22.62 -14.44 9.84
C VAL A 111 22.98 -13.27 8.91
N SER A 112 23.12 -12.07 9.48
CA SER A 112 23.55 -10.88 8.74
C SER A 112 24.91 -11.07 8.07
N GLY A 113 25.04 -10.69 6.81
CA GLY A 113 26.19 -10.97 5.97
C GLY A 113 26.31 -12.42 5.52
N GLY A 114 25.33 -13.27 5.84
CA GLY A 114 25.32 -14.69 5.50
C GLY A 114 25.05 -14.95 4.02
N VAL A 115 25.24 -16.21 3.61
CA VAL A 115 25.10 -16.62 2.20
C VAL A 115 23.69 -16.42 1.67
N ILE A 116 22.65 -16.58 2.51
CA ILE A 116 21.25 -16.39 2.10
C ILE A 116 21.02 -14.94 1.76
N GLU A 117 21.42 -14.02 2.63
CA GLU A 117 21.32 -12.58 2.37
C GLU A 117 22.05 -12.20 1.10
N GLN A 118 23.35 -12.55 0.99
CA GLN A 118 24.18 -12.12 -0.13
C GLN A 118 23.75 -12.67 -1.47
N ARG A 119 23.26 -13.90 -1.54
CA ARG A 119 22.96 -14.59 -2.82
C ARG A 119 21.50 -14.50 -3.24
N TYR A 120 20.56 -14.40 -2.30
CA TYR A 120 19.14 -14.55 -2.61
C TYR A 120 18.25 -13.40 -2.16
N VAL A 121 18.65 -12.65 -1.12
CA VAL A 121 17.80 -11.56 -0.60
C VAL A 121 18.31 -10.20 -1.09
N ALA A 122 19.53 -9.83 -0.78
CA ALA A 122 20.08 -8.54 -1.16
C ALA A 122 20.07 -8.27 -2.68
N PRO A 123 20.36 -9.24 -3.56
CA PRO A 123 20.24 -9.01 -5.00
C PRO A 123 18.82 -8.67 -5.46
N LEU A 124 17.79 -9.34 -4.88
CA LEU A 124 16.39 -9.07 -5.19
C LEU A 124 15.99 -7.68 -4.70
N LEU A 125 16.28 -7.36 -3.44
CA LEU A 125 15.93 -6.06 -2.84
C LEU A 125 16.61 -4.88 -3.55
N LYS A 126 17.86 -5.06 -4.02
CA LYS A 126 18.65 -4.05 -4.72
C LYS A 126 18.43 -4.01 -6.23
N ALA A 127 17.64 -4.93 -6.78
CA ALA A 127 17.37 -5.00 -8.21
C ALA A 127 16.57 -3.78 -8.65
N ARG A 128 17.25 -2.80 -9.24
CA ARG A 128 16.63 -1.59 -9.78
C ARG A 128 15.68 -1.96 -10.91
N GLY A 129 14.45 -1.47 -10.83
CA GLY A 129 13.39 -1.79 -11.80
C GLY A 129 12.57 -3.04 -11.45
N LEU A 130 12.95 -3.80 -10.44
CA LEU A 130 12.14 -4.91 -9.92
C LEU A 130 11.21 -4.41 -8.81
N GLU A 131 10.23 -3.58 -9.19
CA GLU A 131 9.29 -2.97 -8.24
C GLU A 131 8.20 -3.96 -7.81
N LEU A 132 7.74 -4.80 -8.76
CA LEU A 132 6.61 -5.70 -8.57
C LEU A 132 6.87 -7.04 -9.27
N ILE A 133 6.85 -8.14 -8.51
CA ILE A 133 6.87 -9.50 -9.03
C ILE A 133 5.45 -10.03 -8.99
N GLY A 134 4.89 -10.42 -10.13
CA GLY A 134 3.55 -11.03 -10.15
C GLY A 134 3.63 -12.53 -10.32
N LEU A 135 2.72 -13.21 -9.61
CA LEU A 135 2.51 -14.65 -9.66
C LEU A 135 1.14 -14.95 -10.30
N SER A 136 1.15 -15.83 -11.29
CA SER A 136 -0.05 -16.29 -11.99
C SER A 136 -0.34 -17.77 -11.71
N PRO A 137 -1.59 -18.15 -11.45
CA PRO A 137 -1.96 -19.56 -11.26
C PRO A 137 -1.87 -20.39 -12.56
N GLU A 138 -1.81 -19.74 -13.73
CA GLU A 138 -1.66 -20.41 -15.02
C GLU A 138 -0.22 -20.92 -15.27
N ASP A 139 0.78 -20.36 -14.56
CA ASP A 139 2.16 -20.82 -14.62
C ASP A 139 2.39 -21.88 -13.54
N PRO A 140 2.73 -23.15 -13.87
CA PRO A 140 2.87 -24.23 -12.89
C PRO A 140 3.92 -23.95 -11.80
N VAL A 141 5.02 -23.26 -12.14
CA VAL A 141 6.07 -22.92 -11.17
C VAL A 141 5.61 -21.82 -10.22
N GLN A 142 4.87 -20.85 -10.73
CA GLN A 142 4.31 -19.77 -9.91
C GLN A 142 3.11 -20.26 -9.07
N ALA A 143 2.32 -21.21 -9.60
CA ALA A 143 1.22 -21.83 -8.88
C ALA A 143 1.68 -22.54 -7.61
N GLU A 144 2.86 -23.17 -7.63
CA GLU A 144 3.47 -23.78 -6.43
C GLU A 144 3.77 -22.70 -5.36
N THR A 145 4.34 -21.57 -5.76
CA THR A 145 4.61 -20.45 -4.86
C THR A 145 3.30 -19.82 -4.33
N LEU A 146 2.27 -19.70 -5.17
CA LEU A 146 0.95 -19.24 -4.76
C LEU A 146 0.26 -20.19 -3.77
N ALA A 147 0.46 -21.52 -3.91
CA ALA A 147 -0.04 -22.49 -2.94
C ALA A 147 0.57 -22.30 -1.56
N LEU A 148 1.89 -22.10 -1.49
CA LEU A 148 2.59 -21.77 -0.25
C LEU A 148 2.11 -20.44 0.36
N LEU A 149 1.92 -19.43 -0.48
CA LEU A 149 1.42 -18.12 -0.04
C LEU A 149 0.01 -18.26 0.56
N ARG A 150 -0.87 -19.04 -0.06
CA ARG A 150 -2.21 -19.31 0.48
C ARG A 150 -2.16 -20.12 1.79
N GLU A 151 -1.26 -21.09 1.89
CA GLU A 151 -1.01 -21.88 3.11
C GLU A 151 -0.58 -20.98 4.27
N SER A 152 0.31 -20.02 4.04
CA SER A 152 0.81 -19.12 5.08
C SER A 152 -0.28 -18.26 5.73
N TYR A 153 -1.35 -17.94 5.00
CA TYR A 153 -2.50 -17.20 5.56
C TYR A 153 -3.46 -18.07 6.40
N ALA A 154 -3.31 -19.39 6.35
CA ALA A 154 -4.09 -20.33 7.15
C ALA A 154 -3.44 -20.66 8.50
N LEU A 155 -2.21 -20.20 8.74
CA LEU A 155 -1.52 -20.39 10.02
C LEU A 155 -2.21 -19.56 11.12
N ASP A 156 -2.38 -20.20 12.29
CA ASP A 156 -2.98 -19.53 13.47
C ASP A 156 -1.87 -18.96 14.35
N GLU A 157 -1.91 -17.63 14.56
CA GLU A 157 -0.94 -16.91 15.39
C GLU A 157 -0.97 -17.31 16.88
N THR A 158 -1.96 -18.09 17.31
CA THR A 158 -2.07 -18.62 18.68
C THR A 158 -1.45 -20.00 18.85
N ASP A 159 -1.08 -20.65 17.75
CA ASP A 159 -0.48 -21.98 17.79
C ASP A 159 0.98 -21.95 18.26
N PHE A 160 1.35 -22.92 19.09
CA PHE A 160 2.75 -23.09 19.48
C PHE A 160 3.61 -23.44 18.26
N GLY A 161 4.63 -22.60 17.98
CA GLY A 161 5.50 -22.76 16.81
C GLY A 161 5.09 -21.94 15.59
N TYR A 162 4.06 -21.11 15.68
CA TYR A 162 3.59 -20.24 14.60
C TYR A 162 4.72 -19.49 13.89
N GLU A 163 5.61 -18.84 14.66
CA GLU A 163 6.71 -18.05 14.09
C GLU A 163 7.69 -18.92 13.29
N LEU A 164 7.95 -20.16 13.74
CA LEU A 164 8.82 -21.10 13.03
C LEU A 164 8.20 -21.59 11.72
N GLU A 165 6.92 -21.97 11.77
CA GLU A 165 6.17 -22.43 10.58
C GLU A 165 6.04 -21.29 9.56
N LEU A 166 5.69 -20.09 10.02
CA LEU A 166 5.59 -18.92 9.15
C LEU A 166 6.93 -18.59 8.51
N GLN A 167 8.01 -18.53 9.28
CA GLN A 167 9.36 -18.26 8.76
C GLN A 167 9.76 -19.33 7.72
N ALA A 168 9.50 -20.60 7.99
CA ALA A 168 9.82 -21.69 7.07
C ALA A 168 9.06 -21.54 5.73
N VAL A 169 7.78 -21.21 5.78
CA VAL A 169 6.95 -21.00 4.58
C VAL A 169 7.39 -19.75 3.83
N LEU A 170 7.70 -18.63 4.53
CA LEU A 170 8.21 -17.42 3.90
C LEU A 170 9.55 -17.65 3.19
N CYS A 171 10.46 -18.44 3.77
CA CYS A 171 11.72 -18.83 3.13
C CYS A 171 11.47 -19.64 1.84
N ARG A 172 10.50 -20.57 1.83
CA ARG A 172 10.14 -21.34 0.63
C ARG A 172 9.54 -20.45 -0.46
N ILE A 173 8.65 -19.52 -0.10
CA ILE A 173 8.08 -18.52 -1.02
C ILE A 173 9.20 -17.67 -1.61
N TRP A 174 10.11 -17.16 -0.77
CA TRP A 174 11.26 -16.37 -1.21
C TRP A 174 12.14 -17.12 -2.20
N ALA A 175 12.41 -18.38 -1.95
CA ALA A 175 13.18 -19.23 -2.88
C ALA A 175 12.48 -19.37 -4.25
N GLY A 176 11.15 -19.49 -4.27
CA GLY A 176 10.34 -19.48 -5.50
C GLY A 176 10.48 -18.18 -6.27
N LEU A 177 10.30 -17.03 -5.57
CA LEU A 177 10.46 -15.70 -6.16
C LEU A 177 11.88 -15.45 -6.70
N ALA A 178 12.90 -15.81 -5.91
CA ALA A 178 14.30 -15.65 -6.33
C ALA A 178 14.63 -16.45 -7.61
N ARG A 179 14.11 -17.68 -7.74
CA ARG A 179 14.25 -18.49 -8.97
C ARG A 179 13.56 -17.80 -10.16
N GLN A 180 12.36 -17.27 -9.98
CA GLN A 180 11.62 -16.60 -11.04
C GLN A 180 12.37 -15.40 -11.61
N VAL A 181 13.05 -14.61 -10.78
CA VAL A 181 13.74 -13.39 -11.19
C VAL A 181 15.24 -13.57 -11.40
N GLN A 182 15.78 -14.78 -11.25
CA GLN A 182 17.22 -15.08 -11.31
C GLN A 182 17.90 -14.50 -12.56
N ALA A 183 17.27 -14.61 -13.73
CA ALA A 183 17.81 -14.09 -14.99
C ALA A 183 17.89 -12.54 -15.01
N GLN A 184 17.05 -11.87 -14.22
CA GLN A 184 17.00 -10.41 -14.11
C GLN A 184 18.03 -9.88 -13.10
N LEU A 185 18.34 -10.66 -12.06
CA LEU A 185 19.25 -10.25 -10.98
C LEU A 185 20.70 -10.07 -11.46
N GLY A 186 21.10 -10.73 -12.55
CA GLY A 186 22.45 -10.60 -13.15
C GLY A 186 22.61 -9.38 -14.07
N GLN A 187 21.53 -8.68 -14.39
CA GLN A 187 21.56 -7.50 -15.24
C GLN A 187 21.61 -6.25 -14.35
N THR A 188 22.80 -5.73 -14.07
CA THR A 188 22.95 -4.46 -13.35
C THR A 188 22.66 -3.33 -14.34
N PRO A 189 21.52 -2.62 -14.27
CA PRO A 189 21.32 -1.42 -15.07
C PRO A 189 22.34 -0.36 -14.61
N PRO A 190 22.75 0.55 -15.51
CA PRO A 190 23.60 1.67 -15.12
C PRO A 190 22.92 2.44 -13.96
N ALA A 191 23.73 3.15 -13.16
CA ALA A 191 23.32 3.91 -11.98
C ALA A 191 22.43 5.12 -12.35
N VAL A 192 21.30 4.86 -12.98
CA VAL A 192 20.25 5.86 -13.27
C VAL A 192 19.27 5.84 -12.13
N GLU A 193 18.95 7.02 -11.61
CA GLU A 193 17.96 7.21 -10.56
C GLU A 193 16.61 6.58 -10.98
N THR A 194 16.05 5.76 -10.10
CA THR A 194 14.76 5.08 -10.39
C THR A 194 13.60 6.07 -10.42
N ALA A 195 12.51 5.68 -11.06
CA ALA A 195 11.29 6.48 -11.07
C ALA A 195 10.76 6.73 -9.64
N SER A 196 10.86 5.74 -8.76
CA SER A 196 10.51 5.85 -7.34
C SER A 196 11.41 6.85 -6.59
N GLU A 197 12.72 6.83 -6.84
CA GLU A 197 13.66 7.77 -6.22
C GLU A 197 13.39 9.22 -6.62
N LYS A 198 12.97 9.46 -7.87
CA LYS A 198 12.62 10.80 -8.37
C LYS A 198 11.32 11.35 -7.82
N ILE A 199 10.27 10.52 -7.79
CA ILE A 199 8.92 10.99 -7.44
C ILE A 199 8.73 11.18 -5.93
N LYS A 200 9.40 10.38 -5.09
CA LYS A 200 9.25 10.45 -3.62
C LYS A 200 9.54 11.83 -3.02
N PRO A 201 10.66 12.52 -3.33
CA PRO A 201 10.91 13.87 -2.82
C PRO A 201 9.82 14.87 -3.21
N MET A 202 9.28 14.75 -4.43
CA MET A 202 8.19 15.60 -4.92
C MET A 202 6.91 15.39 -4.09
N MET A 203 6.58 14.12 -3.81
CA MET A 203 5.43 13.77 -2.99
C MET A 203 5.61 14.21 -1.53
N LEU A 204 6.77 13.95 -0.93
CA LEU A 204 7.08 14.35 0.44
C LEU A 204 6.89 15.85 0.64
N TYR A 205 7.37 16.68 -0.29
CA TYR A 205 7.19 18.12 -0.21
C TYR A 205 5.70 18.53 -0.26
N ILE A 206 4.90 17.93 -1.15
CA ILE A 206 3.45 18.15 -1.21
C ILE A 206 2.78 17.81 0.12
N HIS A 207 3.12 16.65 0.70
CA HIS A 207 2.50 16.19 1.95
C HIS A 207 2.87 17.05 3.15
N ALA A 208 4.12 17.52 3.22
CA ALA A 208 4.58 18.43 4.27
C ALA A 208 3.89 19.79 4.22
N HIS A 209 3.45 20.24 3.03
CA HIS A 209 2.86 21.56 2.80
C HIS A 209 1.40 21.50 2.32
N LEU A 210 0.68 20.40 2.62
CA LEU A 210 -0.64 20.10 2.06
C LEU A 210 -1.70 21.18 2.31
N ALA A 211 -1.65 21.84 3.48
CA ALA A 211 -2.57 22.90 3.86
C ALA A 211 -2.31 24.22 3.14
N GLU A 212 -1.14 24.38 2.53
CA GLU A 212 -0.69 25.63 1.92
C GLU A 212 -1.15 25.77 0.46
N LYS A 213 -1.05 26.99 -0.08
CA LYS A 213 -1.24 27.19 -1.52
C LYS A 213 0.04 26.76 -2.24
N LEU A 214 -0.04 25.67 -3.00
CA LEU A 214 1.08 25.10 -3.74
C LEU A 214 1.00 25.51 -5.22
N SER A 215 2.04 26.16 -5.74
CA SER A 215 2.23 26.35 -7.18
C SER A 215 3.25 25.33 -7.71
N VAL A 216 3.13 24.96 -8.99
CA VAL A 216 4.09 24.00 -9.59
C VAL A 216 5.50 24.60 -9.65
N GLU A 217 5.62 25.92 -9.81
CA GLU A 217 6.90 26.64 -9.74
C GLU A 217 7.60 26.41 -8.39
N GLN A 218 6.87 26.62 -7.27
CA GLN A 218 7.40 26.36 -5.92
C GLN A 218 7.77 24.90 -5.71
N LEU A 219 6.90 23.99 -6.18
CA LEU A 219 7.13 22.54 -6.05
C LEU A 219 8.36 22.08 -6.82
N ALA A 220 8.55 22.55 -8.04
CA ALA A 220 9.71 22.23 -8.88
C ALA A 220 11.01 22.80 -8.30
N ALA A 221 10.96 24.06 -7.83
CA ALA A 221 12.10 24.69 -7.16
C ALA A 221 12.55 23.95 -5.90
N ALA A 222 11.61 23.46 -5.10
CA ALA A 222 11.89 22.73 -3.87
C ALA A 222 12.66 21.41 -4.08
N VAL A 223 12.53 20.80 -5.27
CA VAL A 223 13.23 19.56 -5.64
C VAL A 223 14.29 19.77 -6.74
N PHE A 224 14.69 21.02 -6.96
CA PHE A 224 15.75 21.43 -7.89
C PHE A 224 15.55 20.93 -9.33
N CYS A 225 14.30 20.95 -9.84
CA CYS A 225 13.99 20.59 -11.21
C CYS A 225 13.17 21.69 -11.93
N SER A 226 13.04 21.61 -13.26
CA SER A 226 12.15 22.47 -14.01
C SER A 226 10.68 22.06 -13.86
N GLU A 227 9.74 23.00 -14.01
CA GLU A 227 8.31 22.69 -14.03
C GLU A 227 7.95 21.62 -15.07
N ARG A 228 8.58 21.69 -16.27
CA ARG A 228 8.38 20.69 -17.33
C ARG A 228 8.80 19.31 -16.89
N GLU A 229 9.92 19.19 -16.18
CA GLU A 229 10.39 17.91 -15.64
C GLU A 229 9.49 17.43 -14.51
N TYR A 230 9.03 18.34 -13.64
CA TYR A 230 8.08 18.04 -12.57
C TYR A 230 6.80 17.41 -13.13
N TYR A 231 6.18 18.04 -14.13
CA TYR A 231 4.99 17.50 -14.81
C TYR A 231 5.27 16.15 -15.48
N ARG A 232 6.41 16.04 -16.18
CA ARG A 232 6.80 14.81 -16.86
C ARG A 232 6.94 13.64 -15.87
N THR A 233 7.60 13.87 -14.74
CA THR A 233 7.80 12.87 -13.70
C THR A 233 6.46 12.42 -13.09
N PHE A 234 5.58 13.37 -12.74
CA PHE A 234 4.25 13.03 -12.24
C PHE A 234 3.44 12.18 -13.23
N ARG A 235 3.42 12.58 -14.49
CA ARG A 235 2.71 11.80 -15.52
C ARG A 235 3.30 10.41 -15.75
N ALA A 236 4.62 10.31 -15.78
CA ALA A 236 5.31 9.05 -15.99
C ALA A 236 5.15 8.09 -14.80
N CYS A 237 5.27 8.59 -13.56
CA CYS A 237 5.29 7.74 -12.35
C CYS A 237 3.90 7.51 -11.74
N LEU A 238 3.02 8.51 -11.76
CA LEU A 238 1.72 8.47 -11.08
C LEU A 238 0.53 8.52 -12.04
N HIS A 239 0.77 8.67 -13.34
CA HIS A 239 -0.23 8.77 -14.40
C HIS A 239 -1.25 9.90 -14.16
N THR A 240 -0.82 10.98 -13.48
CA THR A 240 -1.66 12.12 -13.12
C THR A 240 -0.87 13.42 -13.21
N THR A 241 -1.52 14.57 -13.08
CA THR A 241 -0.85 15.87 -12.96
C THR A 241 -0.58 16.19 -11.49
N PRO A 242 0.41 17.08 -11.19
CA PRO A 242 0.65 17.54 -9.83
C PRO A 242 -0.60 18.13 -9.16
N GLY A 243 -1.37 18.94 -9.89
CA GLY A 243 -2.60 19.55 -9.37
C GLY A 243 -3.69 18.53 -9.03
N GLU A 244 -3.91 17.53 -9.88
CA GLU A 244 -4.83 16.43 -9.61
C GLU A 244 -4.37 15.59 -8.42
N TYR A 245 -3.06 15.30 -8.34
CA TYR A 245 -2.49 14.60 -7.22
C TYR A 245 -2.73 15.34 -5.89
N ILE A 246 -2.40 16.63 -5.82
CA ILE A 246 -2.63 17.48 -4.63
C ILE A 246 -4.11 17.46 -4.23
N ARG A 247 -5.01 17.64 -5.19
CA ARG A 247 -6.46 17.60 -4.94
C ARG A 247 -6.87 16.25 -4.34
N ASN A 248 -6.42 15.14 -4.92
CA ASN A 248 -6.77 13.80 -4.46
C ASN A 248 -6.25 13.54 -3.05
N VAL A 249 -5.01 13.89 -2.75
CA VAL A 249 -4.43 13.76 -1.41
C VAL A 249 -5.19 14.59 -0.38
N ARG A 250 -5.55 15.82 -0.72
CA ARG A 250 -6.37 16.68 0.15
C ARG A 250 -7.73 16.07 0.47
N LEU A 251 -8.39 15.51 -0.53
CA LEU A 251 -9.69 14.85 -0.35
C LEU A 251 -9.59 13.55 0.46
N GLN A 252 -8.55 12.74 0.21
CA GLN A 252 -8.30 11.54 1.00
C GLN A 252 -7.98 11.86 2.47
N THR A 253 -7.16 12.87 2.71
CA THR A 253 -6.88 13.37 4.07
C THR A 253 -8.15 13.88 4.74
N ALA A 254 -9.03 14.56 4.01
CA ALA A 254 -10.32 14.99 4.53
C ALA A 254 -11.22 13.79 4.89
N CYS A 255 -11.26 12.74 4.07
CA CYS A 255 -11.98 11.49 4.39
C CYS A 255 -11.48 10.89 5.71
N LYS A 256 -10.16 10.81 5.90
CA LYS A 256 -9.55 10.32 7.14
C LYS A 256 -10.00 11.16 8.33
N LEU A 257 -9.86 12.49 8.27
CA LEU A 257 -10.25 13.39 9.36
C LEU A 257 -11.75 13.33 9.65
N LEU A 258 -12.60 13.17 8.64
CA LEU A 258 -14.06 13.05 8.83
C LEU A 258 -14.45 11.77 9.55
N ARG A 259 -13.71 10.67 9.36
CA ARG A 259 -13.95 9.39 10.03
C ARG A 259 -13.40 9.34 11.45
N GLU A 260 -12.18 9.83 11.62
CA GLU A 260 -11.39 9.62 12.83
C GLU A 260 -11.52 10.75 13.86
N THR A 261 -12.18 11.88 13.51
CA THR A 261 -12.25 13.04 14.38
C THR A 261 -13.64 13.71 14.36
N GLU A 262 -13.95 14.44 15.44
CA GLU A 262 -15.15 15.28 15.55
C GLU A 262 -14.90 16.73 15.08
N LEU A 263 -13.83 17.00 14.34
CA LEU A 263 -13.52 18.34 13.82
C LEU A 263 -14.67 18.90 12.98
N ALA A 264 -14.98 20.18 13.13
CA ALA A 264 -15.94 20.85 12.27
C ALA A 264 -15.52 20.72 10.78
N VAL A 265 -16.48 20.58 9.87
CA VAL A 265 -16.21 20.43 8.43
C VAL A 265 -15.38 21.60 7.89
N THR A 266 -15.58 22.81 8.42
CA THR A 266 -14.77 24.00 8.11
C THR A 266 -13.30 23.84 8.52
N GLU A 267 -13.05 23.24 9.68
CA GLU A 267 -11.69 22.98 10.17
C GLU A 267 -11.02 21.87 9.37
N VAL A 268 -11.76 20.83 8.98
CA VAL A 268 -11.26 19.79 8.05
C VAL A 268 -10.84 20.43 6.72
N ALA A 269 -11.68 21.28 6.13
CA ALA A 269 -11.35 21.98 4.89
C ALA A 269 -10.06 22.81 5.03
N ARG A 270 -9.91 23.53 6.12
CA ARG A 270 -8.72 24.37 6.41
C ARG A 270 -7.45 23.50 6.54
N ARG A 271 -7.50 22.43 7.33
CA ARG A 271 -6.35 21.53 7.55
C ARG A 271 -5.90 20.82 6.28
N CYS A 272 -6.85 20.55 5.38
CA CYS A 272 -6.56 19.90 4.10
C CYS A 272 -6.22 20.88 2.98
N GLY A 273 -6.21 22.20 3.21
CA GLY A 273 -5.94 23.18 2.17
C GLY A 273 -7.02 23.22 1.07
N LEU A 274 -8.27 22.86 1.40
CA LEU A 274 -9.40 22.80 0.46
C LEU A 274 -10.19 24.13 0.35
N GLY A 275 -9.63 25.22 0.89
CA GLY A 275 -10.24 26.56 0.79
C GLY A 275 -11.49 26.71 1.64
N SER A 276 -12.55 27.34 1.07
CA SER A 276 -13.80 27.54 1.81
C SER A 276 -14.59 26.23 1.96
N SER A 277 -15.42 26.14 3.01
CA SER A 277 -16.30 24.96 3.23
C SER A 277 -17.27 24.72 2.08
N SER A 278 -17.71 25.77 1.38
CA SER A 278 -18.57 25.66 0.20
C SER A 278 -17.83 25.02 -0.98
N TYR A 279 -16.60 25.47 -1.25
CA TYR A 279 -15.75 24.88 -2.28
C TYR A 279 -15.40 23.42 -1.95
N PHE A 280 -15.01 23.17 -0.70
CA PHE A 280 -14.76 21.80 -0.20
C PHE A 280 -15.99 20.90 -0.37
N GLY A 281 -17.17 21.36 0.06
CA GLY A 281 -18.41 20.60 -0.08
C GLY A 281 -18.75 20.25 -1.53
N ALA A 282 -18.54 21.17 -2.46
CA ALA A 282 -18.76 20.95 -3.90
C ALA A 282 -17.78 19.92 -4.47
N GLN A 283 -16.48 20.08 -4.19
CA GLN A 283 -15.44 19.14 -4.64
C GLN A 283 -15.65 17.74 -4.06
N PHE A 284 -15.99 17.66 -2.76
CA PHE A 284 -16.23 16.40 -2.08
C PHE A 284 -17.45 15.67 -2.65
N ARG A 285 -18.56 16.39 -2.90
CA ARG A 285 -19.76 15.81 -3.52
C ARG A 285 -19.49 15.34 -4.95
N GLN A 286 -18.71 16.09 -5.72
CA GLN A 286 -18.31 15.68 -7.08
C GLN A 286 -17.52 14.37 -7.07
N GLU A 287 -16.65 14.19 -6.09
CA GLU A 287 -15.74 13.03 -6.01
C GLU A 287 -16.40 11.80 -5.36
N PHE A 288 -17.19 12.00 -4.30
CA PHE A 288 -17.74 10.91 -3.47
C PHE A 288 -19.27 10.74 -3.56
N GLY A 289 -19.96 11.57 -4.35
CA GLY A 289 -21.40 11.51 -4.52
C GLY A 289 -22.23 11.98 -3.31
N CYS A 290 -21.57 12.38 -2.20
CA CYS A 290 -22.21 12.84 -0.96
C CYS A 290 -21.48 14.02 -0.35
N THR A 291 -22.13 14.72 0.59
CA THR A 291 -21.49 15.82 1.34
C THR A 291 -20.52 15.29 2.39
N PRO A 292 -19.55 16.09 2.86
CA PRO A 292 -18.66 15.71 3.99
C PRO A 292 -19.41 15.29 5.24
N THR A 293 -20.52 15.93 5.56
CA THR A 293 -21.36 15.58 6.72
C THR A 293 -22.05 14.23 6.54
N GLU A 294 -22.65 13.98 5.36
CA GLU A 294 -23.26 12.68 5.04
C GLU A 294 -22.22 11.56 5.05
N TYR A 295 -21.02 11.83 4.55
CA TYR A 295 -19.89 10.90 4.58
C TYR A 295 -19.53 10.52 6.02
N ARG A 296 -19.36 11.51 6.92
CA ARG A 296 -19.09 11.27 8.34
C ARG A 296 -20.15 10.38 8.99
N LEU A 297 -21.42 10.72 8.83
CA LEU A 297 -22.53 9.96 9.40
C LEU A 297 -22.57 8.51 8.90
N LYS A 298 -22.31 8.30 7.62
CA LYS A 298 -22.29 6.96 7.03
C LYS A 298 -21.21 6.08 7.67
N TRP A 299 -20.02 6.61 7.91
CA TRP A 299 -18.91 5.84 8.45
C TRP A 299 -18.97 5.68 9.97
N GLN A 300 -19.45 6.67 10.71
CA GLN A 300 -19.69 6.53 12.17
C GLN A 300 -20.79 5.51 12.49
N ASN A 301 -21.82 5.41 11.63
CA ASN A 301 -22.88 4.42 11.80
C ASN A 301 -22.47 3.01 11.35
N SER A 302 -21.49 2.85 10.46
CA SER A 302 -21.01 1.54 10.03
C SER A 302 -20.12 0.84 11.10
N ASP A 303 -19.46 1.59 11.96
CA ASP A 303 -18.69 1.01 13.08
C ASP A 303 -19.58 0.47 14.23
N ILE A 304 -20.86 0.85 14.26
CA ILE A 304 -21.83 0.38 15.29
C ILE A 304 -22.50 -0.94 14.86
N GLY A 305 -22.38 -1.37 13.61
CA GLY A 305 -23.15 -2.44 12.99
C GLY A 305 -22.47 -3.81 12.80
N TRP A 306 -21.27 -4.03 13.31
CA TRP A 306 -20.57 -5.32 13.13
C TRP A 306 -20.74 -6.23 14.36
N GLN A 307 -21.96 -6.77 14.53
CA GLN A 307 -22.17 -8.08 15.16
C GLN A 307 -22.04 -9.15 14.08
N GLU A 308 -21.32 -10.21 14.44
CA GLU A 308 -21.05 -11.40 13.66
C GLU A 308 -22.25 -11.85 12.79
N ASN A 309 -22.08 -11.87 11.47
CA ASN A 309 -22.88 -12.70 10.59
C ASN A 309 -21.96 -13.70 9.87
N ASP A 310 -22.21 -14.92 10.20
CA ASP A 310 -21.93 -16.24 9.62
C ASP A 310 -21.21 -16.27 8.25
N SER A 311 -19.92 -15.94 8.21
CA SER A 311 -19.04 -16.24 7.09
C SER A 311 -17.61 -16.48 7.56
N GLY A 312 -17.40 -17.45 8.47
CA GLY A 312 -16.14 -18.19 8.67
C GLY A 312 -14.84 -17.40 8.75
N ILE A 313 -14.84 -16.15 9.22
CA ILE A 313 -13.65 -15.33 9.45
C ILE A 313 -13.47 -15.21 10.97
N PRO A 314 -12.33 -15.60 11.55
CA PRO A 314 -12.10 -15.47 12.98
C PRO A 314 -12.12 -13.99 13.39
N ALA A 315 -12.92 -13.67 14.40
CA ALA A 315 -13.03 -12.33 14.96
C ALA A 315 -11.71 -11.89 15.60
N ALA A 316 -11.11 -10.82 15.09
CA ALA A 316 -9.99 -10.17 15.75
C ALA A 316 -10.49 -9.43 17.00
N ARG A 317 -10.24 -9.99 18.19
CA ARG A 317 -10.31 -9.27 19.46
C ARG A 317 -9.03 -8.47 19.65
N GLY A 318 -9.12 -7.17 19.62
CA GLY A 318 -8.01 -6.29 19.93
C GLY A 318 -8.45 -4.85 20.11
N THR A 319 -9.13 -4.59 21.24
CA THR A 319 -9.25 -3.23 21.77
C THR A 319 -7.91 -2.86 22.39
N ILE A 320 -7.17 -1.98 21.76
CA ILE A 320 -6.03 -1.32 22.40
C ILE A 320 -6.59 -0.08 23.09
N MET A 321 -6.75 -0.17 24.41
CA MET A 321 -6.88 1.00 25.28
C MET A 321 -5.50 1.60 25.56
N ALA A 322 -5.47 2.94 25.46
CA ALA A 322 -4.51 3.94 25.98
C ALA A 322 -3.03 3.69 25.76
#